data_2a7ace202e109b56529f73a83f3c8c74
#
_entry.id   2a7ace202e109b56529f73a83f3c8c74
#
_cell.length_a   1.000
_cell.length_b   1.000
_cell.length_c   1.000
_cell.angle_alpha   90.00
_cell.angle_beta   90.00
_cell.angle_gamma   90.00
#
_symmetry.space_group_name_H-M   'P 1'
#
loop_
_entity.id
_entity.type
_entity.pdbx_description
1 polymer ?
#
loop_
_entity_poly.entity_id
_entity_poly.type
_entity_poly.pdbx_seq_one_letter_code
_entity_poly.pdbx_strand_id
1 'polypeptide(L)'
;FDSVIVDEAARANPLDLMIPMSMARKRVVLVGDHRQLPHMLEPRVEKELQDKNELEITEHEILQQSLFERLYHSLSKYEKDGSTDHKRVVMLDTQFRMHPELGSFVSEEFYELFGLPPVKPGLDESYFPLDVPGYEGKIAAWIDVE
;
A
#
# COMPACT_ATOMS: atom_id res chain seq x y z
N PHE A 1 25.38 1.56 -3.00
CA PHE A 1 24.68 1.39 -4.27
C PHE A 1 24.33 2.74 -4.87
N ASP A 2 24.28 2.86 -6.20
CA ASP A 2 23.81 4.10 -6.84
C ASP A 2 22.28 4.24 -6.71
N SER A 3 21.56 3.16 -6.82
CA SER A 3 20.11 3.12 -6.66
C SER A 3 19.71 1.95 -5.77
N VAL A 4 18.67 2.14 -4.97
CA VAL A 4 18.04 1.13 -4.14
C VAL A 4 16.55 1.10 -4.46
N ILE A 5 16.01 -0.08 -4.67
CA ILE A 5 14.57 -0.33 -4.88
C ILE A 5 14.10 -1.18 -3.72
N VAL A 6 13.06 -0.73 -3.04
CA VAL A 6 12.43 -1.46 -1.92
C VAL A 6 11.00 -1.79 -2.33
N ASP A 7 10.71 -3.06 -2.42
CA ASP A 7 9.35 -3.58 -2.64
C ASP A 7 8.63 -3.81 -1.31
N GLU A 8 7.30 -3.80 -1.34
CA GLU A 8 6.44 -3.87 -0.13
C GLU A 8 6.76 -2.80 0.94
N ALA A 9 7.23 -1.63 0.51
CA ALA A 9 7.73 -0.58 1.39
C ALA A 9 6.67 -0.02 2.35
N ALA A 10 5.38 -0.12 2.01
CA ALA A 10 4.28 0.31 2.87
C ALA A 10 4.12 -0.56 4.13
N ARG A 11 4.59 -1.82 4.09
CA ARG A 11 4.53 -2.78 5.20
C ARG A 11 5.79 -2.77 6.07
N ALA A 12 6.85 -2.13 5.61
CA ALA A 12 8.09 -2.05 6.36
C ALA A 12 7.96 -1.11 7.56
N ASN A 13 8.53 -1.52 8.69
CA ASN A 13 8.72 -0.63 9.83
C ASN A 13 9.58 0.58 9.38
N PRO A 14 9.30 1.81 9.83
CA PRO A 14 10.07 2.98 9.45
C PRO A 14 11.58 2.84 9.63
N LEU A 15 12.03 2.22 10.72
CA LEU A 15 13.45 2.02 10.99
C LEU A 15 14.09 1.02 10.01
N ASP A 16 13.39 -0.08 9.74
CA ASP A 16 13.84 -1.10 8.78
C ASP A 16 13.92 -0.53 7.36
N LEU A 17 13.00 0.35 6.99
CA LEU A 17 13.01 1.02 5.69
C LEU A 17 14.18 2.00 5.55
N MET A 18 14.57 2.66 6.62
CA MET A 18 15.70 3.60 6.61
C MET A 18 17.05 2.92 6.31
N ILE A 19 17.22 1.66 6.67
CA ILE A 19 18.45 0.89 6.42
C ILE A 19 18.77 0.84 4.92
N PRO A 20 17.92 0.23 4.06
CA PRO A 20 18.20 0.20 2.63
C PRO A 20 18.24 1.60 2.00
N MET A 21 17.41 2.54 2.46
CA MET A 21 17.41 3.91 1.97
C MET A 21 18.76 4.58 2.19
N SER A 22 19.42 4.37 3.35
CA SER A 22 20.72 4.93 3.67
C SER A 22 21.86 4.41 2.79
N MET A 23 21.67 3.26 2.15
CA MET A 23 22.67 2.64 1.26
C MET A 23 22.66 3.24 -0.15
N ALA A 24 21.68 4.05 -0.50
CA ALA A 24 21.56 4.66 -1.81
C ALA A 24 22.38 5.96 -1.90
N ARG A 25 23.21 6.09 -2.95
CA ARG A 25 23.97 7.31 -3.21
C ARG A 25 23.20 8.34 -4.04
N LYS A 26 22.32 7.89 -4.94
CA LYS A 26 21.68 8.78 -5.91
C LYS A 26 20.15 8.67 -5.90
N ARG A 27 19.60 7.47 -5.76
CA ARG A 27 18.16 7.25 -5.96
C ARG A 27 17.62 6.16 -5.04
N VAL A 28 16.47 6.44 -4.46
CA VAL A 28 15.64 5.45 -3.77
C VAL A 28 14.31 5.35 -4.53
N VAL A 29 13.87 4.14 -4.80
CA VAL A 29 12.55 3.83 -5.34
C VAL A 29 11.83 2.96 -4.33
N LEU A 30 10.71 3.44 -3.83
CA LEU A 30 9.85 2.70 -2.93
C LEU A 30 8.63 2.23 -3.70
N VAL A 31 8.38 0.92 -3.67
CA VAL A 31 7.20 0.29 -4.26
C VAL A 31 6.36 -0.23 -3.12
N GLY A 32 5.06 0.04 -3.11
CA GLY A 32 4.19 -0.38 -2.03
C GLY A 32 2.76 0.12 -2.20
N ASP A 33 1.90 -0.32 -1.31
CA ASP A 33 0.50 0.05 -1.30
C ASP A 33 0.05 0.38 0.13
N HIS A 34 -0.16 1.66 0.40
CA HIS A 34 -0.57 2.16 1.71
C HIS A 34 -2.06 1.88 2.03
N ARG A 35 -2.81 1.36 1.05
CA ARG A 35 -4.21 0.95 1.23
C ARG A 35 -4.36 -0.51 1.64
N GLN A 36 -3.28 -1.28 1.58
CA GLN A 36 -3.21 -2.64 2.11
C GLN A 36 -2.90 -2.62 3.62
N LEU A 37 -2.65 -3.80 4.19
CA LEU A 37 -2.37 -3.93 5.62
C LEU A 37 -1.19 -3.05 6.05
N PRO A 38 -1.33 -2.26 7.11
CA PRO A 38 -0.25 -1.44 7.64
C PRO A 38 0.88 -2.31 8.17
N HIS A 39 2.05 -1.68 8.42
CA HIS A 39 3.11 -2.35 9.15
C HIS A 39 2.65 -2.70 10.57
N MET A 40 3.09 -3.86 11.06
CA MET A 40 2.86 -4.24 12.45
C MET A 40 4.05 -3.81 13.29
N LEU A 41 3.78 -3.06 14.36
CA LEU A 41 4.77 -2.81 15.40
C LEU A 41 5.01 -4.10 16.18
N GLU A 42 6.24 -4.35 16.61
CA GLU A 42 6.49 -5.44 17.55
C GLU A 42 5.67 -5.21 18.83
N PRO A 43 4.99 -6.24 19.37
CA PRO A 43 4.13 -6.10 20.54
C PRO A 43 4.86 -5.50 21.77
N ARG A 44 6.18 -5.70 21.88
CA ARG A 44 7.01 -5.08 22.93
C ARG A 44 7.11 -3.56 22.76
N VAL A 45 7.35 -3.11 21.53
CA VAL A 45 7.46 -1.67 21.21
C VAL A 45 6.11 -1.00 21.41
N GLU A 46 5.03 -1.62 20.98
CA GLU A 46 3.69 -1.11 21.18
C GLU A 46 3.35 -0.95 22.68
N LYS A 47 3.69 -1.95 23.49
CA LYS A 47 3.49 -1.92 24.92
C LYS A 47 4.36 -0.85 25.61
N GLU A 48 5.62 -0.72 25.25
CA GLU A 48 6.52 0.32 25.77
C GLU A 48 6.04 1.73 25.41
N LEU A 49 5.43 1.90 24.25
CA LEU A 49 4.83 3.16 23.82
C LEU A 49 3.55 3.48 24.60
N GLN A 50 2.73 2.47 24.89
CA GLN A 50 1.51 2.62 25.70
C GLN A 50 1.82 2.90 27.19
N ASP A 51 2.85 2.26 27.73
CA ASP A 51 3.27 2.44 29.14
C ASP A 51 3.95 3.79 29.40
N LYS A 52 4.58 4.38 28.37
CA LYS A 52 5.13 5.74 28.42
C LYS A 52 4.04 6.76 28.08
N ASN A 53 3.21 7.09 29.04
CA ASN A 53 2.19 8.16 28.98
C ASN A 53 2.75 9.57 28.66
N GLU A 54 4.02 9.68 28.25
CA GLU A 54 4.73 10.92 27.98
C GLU A 54 4.87 11.25 26.49
N LEU A 55 4.48 10.32 25.60
CA LEU A 55 4.48 10.61 24.15
C LEU A 55 3.23 11.45 23.84
N GLU A 56 3.43 12.64 23.33
CA GLU A 56 2.34 13.42 22.75
C GLU A 56 1.62 12.58 21.69
N ILE A 57 0.30 12.74 21.58
CA ILE A 57 -0.56 12.01 20.60
C ILE A 57 0.05 12.00 19.20
N THR A 58 0.74 13.09 18.84
CA THR A 58 1.45 13.27 17.57
C THR A 58 2.60 12.27 17.34
N GLU A 59 3.34 11.91 18.40
CA GLU A 59 4.46 10.96 18.27
C GLU A 59 3.95 9.51 18.11
N HIS A 60 2.86 9.19 18.76
CA HIS A 60 2.19 7.89 18.63
C HIS A 60 1.63 7.69 17.20
N GLU A 61 0.99 8.72 16.65
CA GLU A 61 0.51 8.71 15.25
C GLU A 61 1.65 8.58 14.24
N ILE A 62 2.78 9.24 14.49
CA ILE A 62 3.98 9.17 13.63
C ILE A 62 4.55 7.75 13.56
N LEU A 63 4.50 7.00 14.65
CA LEU A 63 5.01 5.63 14.71
C LEU A 63 4.02 4.61 14.13
N GLN A 64 2.72 4.89 14.19
CA GLN A 64 1.68 4.04 13.59
C GLN A 64 1.58 4.21 12.06
N GLN A 65 1.84 5.39 11.55
CA GLN A 65 1.80 5.66 10.12
C GLN A 65 3.08 5.18 9.41
N SER A 66 2.95 4.45 8.32
CA SER A 66 4.13 3.97 7.59
C SER A 66 4.94 5.15 7.01
N LEU A 67 6.28 5.02 7.01
CA LEU A 67 7.15 6.01 6.38
C LEU A 67 6.84 6.16 4.88
N PHE A 68 6.46 5.06 4.22
CA PHE A 68 6.03 5.07 2.82
C PHE A 68 4.82 5.99 2.60
N GLU A 69 3.77 5.85 3.40
CA GLU A 69 2.55 6.65 3.30
C GLU A 69 2.82 8.13 3.55
N ARG A 70 3.63 8.45 4.55
CA ARG A 70 4.05 9.84 4.84
C ARG A 70 4.81 10.47 3.67
N LEU A 71 5.74 9.72 3.07
CA LEU A 71 6.48 10.17 1.90
C LEU A 71 5.56 10.32 0.68
N TYR A 72 4.64 9.38 0.46
CA TYR A 72 3.63 9.46 -0.59
C TYR A 72 2.82 10.74 -0.47
N HIS A 73 2.24 11.04 0.69
CA HIS A 73 1.44 12.25 0.90
C HIS A 73 2.26 13.53 0.73
N SER A 74 3.48 13.56 1.27
CA SER A 74 4.36 14.72 1.14
C SER A 74 4.74 14.99 -0.31
N LEU A 75 5.17 13.97 -1.04
CA LEU A 75 5.56 14.11 -2.44
C LEU A 75 4.37 14.46 -3.35
N SER A 76 3.21 13.83 -3.13
CA SER A 76 1.98 14.12 -3.86
C SER A 76 1.52 15.57 -3.65
N LYS A 77 1.69 16.11 -2.45
CA LYS A 77 1.40 17.52 -2.16
C LYS A 77 2.35 18.44 -2.92
N TYR A 78 3.65 18.19 -2.91
CA TYR A 78 4.63 19.00 -3.66
C TYR A 78 4.36 19.01 -5.16
N GLU A 79 3.92 17.89 -5.73
CA GLU A 79 3.55 17.81 -7.14
C GLU A 79 2.30 18.65 -7.46
N LYS A 80 1.28 18.60 -6.60
CA LYS A 80 0.04 19.40 -6.77
C LYS A 80 0.27 20.91 -6.64
N ASP A 81 1.15 21.30 -5.74
CA ASP A 81 1.47 22.70 -5.48
C ASP A 81 2.38 23.30 -6.56
N GLY A 82 2.78 22.54 -7.60
CA GLY A 82 3.67 22.99 -8.67
C GLY A 82 5.10 23.30 -8.21
N SER A 83 5.49 22.81 -7.05
CA SER A 83 6.83 23.02 -6.46
C SER A 83 7.93 22.21 -7.15
N THR A 84 7.58 21.34 -8.09
CA THR A 84 8.52 20.49 -8.83
C THR A 84 7.98 20.16 -10.22
N ASP A 85 8.86 20.22 -11.23
CA ASP A 85 8.58 19.77 -12.59
C ASP A 85 8.74 18.23 -12.75
N HIS A 86 9.18 17.55 -11.70
CA HIS A 86 9.47 16.12 -11.75
C HIS A 86 8.39 15.30 -11.04
N LYS A 87 7.73 14.44 -11.80
CA LYS A 87 6.81 13.45 -11.24
C LYS A 87 7.59 12.41 -10.42
N ARG A 88 7.33 12.33 -9.12
CA ARG A 88 7.99 11.42 -8.18
C ARG A 88 7.06 10.34 -7.63
N VAL A 89 5.76 10.55 -7.77
CA VAL A 89 4.72 9.62 -7.35
C VAL A 89 4.03 9.08 -8.59
N VAL A 90 4.01 7.77 -8.73
CA VAL A 90 3.37 7.07 -9.85
C VAL A 90 2.49 5.98 -9.26
N MET A 91 1.21 5.97 -9.63
CA MET A 91 0.31 4.86 -9.32
C MET A 91 0.41 3.83 -10.43
N LEU A 92 0.59 2.56 -10.03
CA LEU A 92 0.45 1.42 -10.92
C LEU A 92 -1.04 1.04 -10.93
N ASP A 93 -1.77 1.54 -11.91
CA ASP A 93 -3.22 1.48 -11.98
C ASP A 93 -3.78 0.27 -12.74
N THR A 94 -2.93 -0.69 -13.07
CA THR A 94 -3.34 -1.87 -13.85
C THR A 94 -2.96 -3.15 -13.09
N GLN A 95 -3.96 -3.99 -12.82
CA GLN A 95 -3.78 -5.25 -12.12
C GLN A 95 -3.93 -6.44 -13.09
N PHE A 96 -3.16 -7.53 -12.85
CA PHE A 96 -3.13 -8.75 -13.66
C PHE A 96 -3.45 -10.01 -12.84
N ARG A 97 -3.92 -9.83 -11.60
CA ARG A 97 -4.07 -10.90 -10.62
C ARG A 97 -5.50 -11.40 -10.51
N MET A 98 -6.46 -10.48 -10.52
CA MET A 98 -7.85 -10.78 -10.20
C MET A 98 -8.72 -10.75 -11.44
N HIS A 99 -9.80 -11.55 -11.43
CA HIS A 99 -10.91 -11.42 -12.36
C HIS A 99 -11.37 -9.96 -12.45
N PRO A 100 -11.70 -9.42 -13.65
CA PRO A 100 -12.09 -8.02 -13.83
C PRO A 100 -13.15 -7.53 -12.86
N GLU A 101 -14.22 -8.30 -12.66
CA GLU A 101 -15.33 -7.93 -11.76
C GLU A 101 -14.88 -7.86 -10.28
N LEU A 102 -14.06 -8.81 -9.82
CA LEU A 102 -13.48 -8.74 -8.48
C LEU A 102 -12.53 -7.56 -8.36
N GLY A 103 -11.75 -7.28 -9.40
CA GLY A 103 -10.86 -6.14 -9.48
C GLY A 103 -11.61 -4.81 -9.41
N SER A 104 -12.77 -4.69 -10.07
CA SER A 104 -13.63 -3.50 -9.99
C SER A 104 -14.15 -3.29 -8.58
N PHE A 105 -14.65 -4.33 -7.92
CA PHE A 105 -15.09 -4.25 -6.52
C PHE A 105 -13.95 -3.76 -5.59
N VAL A 106 -12.77 -4.33 -5.73
CA VAL A 106 -11.60 -3.92 -4.94
C VAL A 106 -11.21 -2.47 -5.25
N SER A 107 -11.28 -2.06 -6.52
CA SER A 107 -10.99 -0.69 -6.95
C SER A 107 -11.94 0.31 -6.29
N GLU A 108 -13.22 0.07 -6.37
CA GLU A 108 -14.27 0.93 -5.82
C GLU A 108 -14.15 1.07 -4.30
N GLU A 109 -14.06 -0.06 -3.58
CA GLU A 109 -14.12 -0.07 -2.12
C GLU A 109 -12.82 0.37 -1.44
N PHE A 110 -11.66 0.11 -2.03
CA PHE A 110 -10.37 0.33 -1.36
C PHE A 110 -9.52 1.46 -1.95
N TYR A 111 -9.85 1.95 -3.15
CA TYR A 111 -9.08 3.00 -3.81
C TYR A 111 -9.94 4.23 -4.15
N GLU A 112 -11.02 4.06 -4.90
CA GLU A 112 -11.80 5.19 -5.40
C GLU A 112 -12.54 5.93 -4.29
N LEU A 113 -13.10 5.22 -3.30
CA LEU A 113 -13.68 5.83 -2.09
C LEU A 113 -12.71 6.75 -1.34
N PHE A 114 -11.41 6.55 -1.52
CA PHE A 114 -10.36 7.35 -0.88
C PHE A 114 -9.72 8.36 -1.84
N GLY A 115 -10.37 8.62 -2.98
CA GLY A 115 -9.95 9.63 -3.95
C GLY A 115 -8.74 9.24 -4.79
N LEU A 116 -8.39 7.94 -4.85
CA LEU A 116 -7.37 7.42 -5.74
C LEU A 116 -7.96 7.10 -7.12
N PRO A 117 -7.15 7.09 -8.19
CA PRO A 117 -7.60 6.64 -9.50
C PRO A 117 -8.06 5.17 -9.48
N PRO A 118 -8.99 4.77 -10.39
CA PRO A 118 -9.43 3.39 -10.48
C PRO A 118 -8.30 2.44 -10.89
N VAL A 119 -8.35 1.24 -10.33
CA VAL A 119 -7.47 0.13 -10.71
C VAL A 119 -8.12 -0.66 -11.84
N LYS A 120 -7.47 -0.73 -12.99
CA LYS A 120 -7.98 -1.32 -14.22
C LYS A 120 -7.56 -2.78 -14.36
N PRO A 121 -8.39 -3.65 -14.95
CA PRO A 121 -7.97 -5.00 -15.30
C PRO A 121 -6.98 -4.96 -16.47
N GLY A 122 -5.88 -5.68 -16.36
CA GLY A 122 -4.89 -5.89 -17.42
C GLY A 122 -5.13 -7.16 -18.23
N LEU A 123 -6.03 -8.04 -17.78
CA LEU A 123 -6.46 -9.25 -18.43
C LEU A 123 -7.98 -9.27 -18.51
N ASP A 124 -8.53 -9.91 -19.55
CA ASP A 124 -9.95 -10.13 -19.68
C ASP A 124 -10.42 -11.39 -18.92
N GLU A 125 -11.73 -11.59 -18.83
CA GLU A 125 -12.37 -12.68 -18.08
C GLU A 125 -11.89 -14.06 -18.52
N SER A 126 -11.50 -14.24 -19.78
CA SER A 126 -11.10 -15.55 -20.33
C SER A 126 -9.81 -16.10 -19.70
N TYR A 127 -9.02 -15.25 -19.06
CA TYR A 127 -7.82 -15.65 -18.34
C TYR A 127 -8.10 -16.23 -16.94
N PHE A 128 -9.35 -16.14 -16.45
CA PHE A 128 -9.71 -16.56 -15.11
C PHE A 128 -10.79 -17.67 -15.15
N PRO A 129 -10.40 -18.93 -15.36
CA PRO A 129 -11.36 -20.02 -15.39
C PRO A 129 -12.05 -20.20 -14.03
N LEU A 130 -13.37 -20.11 -14.01
CA LEU A 130 -14.23 -20.23 -12.83
C LEU A 130 -14.85 -21.63 -12.77
N ASP A 131 -13.99 -22.64 -12.57
CA ASP A 131 -14.37 -24.06 -12.63
C ASP A 131 -14.19 -24.72 -11.26
N VAL A 132 -14.86 -24.17 -10.25
CA VAL A 132 -14.88 -24.75 -8.91
C VAL A 132 -16.16 -25.56 -8.76
N PRO A 133 -16.10 -26.90 -8.53
CA PRO A 133 -17.27 -27.76 -8.40
C PRO A 133 -18.29 -27.23 -7.38
N GLY A 134 -19.53 -27.04 -7.82
CA GLY A 134 -20.60 -26.46 -7.01
C GLY A 134 -20.66 -24.92 -7.00
N TYR A 135 -19.70 -24.26 -7.62
CA TYR A 135 -19.63 -22.80 -7.73
C TYR A 135 -19.30 -22.34 -9.15
N GLU A 136 -19.68 -23.13 -10.15
CA GLU A 136 -19.40 -22.87 -11.55
C GLU A 136 -19.88 -21.46 -11.96
N GLY A 137 -19.00 -20.70 -12.58
CA GLY A 137 -19.26 -19.33 -13.00
C GLY A 137 -19.43 -18.31 -11.86
N LYS A 138 -19.14 -18.65 -10.62
CA LYS A 138 -19.16 -17.71 -9.49
C LYS A 138 -17.79 -17.10 -9.27
N ILE A 139 -17.71 -15.79 -9.29
CA ILE A 139 -16.48 -15.03 -9.07
C ILE A 139 -16.11 -15.01 -7.57
N ALA A 140 -17.11 -14.97 -6.71
CA ALA A 140 -16.98 -15.03 -5.28
C ALA A 140 -18.17 -15.76 -4.66
N ALA A 141 -17.92 -16.47 -3.55
CA ALA A 141 -18.96 -17.12 -2.77
C ALA A 141 -18.66 -16.91 -1.28
N TRP A 142 -19.71 -16.59 -0.52
CA TRP A 142 -19.65 -16.57 0.94
C TRP A 142 -20.24 -17.88 1.46
N ILE A 143 -19.46 -18.62 2.22
CA ILE A 143 -19.89 -19.88 2.84
C ILE A 143 -20.03 -19.63 4.33
N ASP A 144 -21.26 -19.72 4.83
CA ASP A 144 -21.51 -19.70 6.27
C ASP A 144 -21.22 -21.09 6.83
N VAL A 145 -20.34 -21.17 7.80
CA VAL A 145 -19.94 -22.42 8.45
C VAL A 145 -20.43 -22.32 9.88
N GLU A 146 -21.43 -23.12 10.24
CA GLU A 146 -21.95 -23.27 11.61
C GLU A 146 -20.96 -23.97 12.54
#